data_fbe9be9a9d490614e2f31c1eb4ac1633
#
_entry.id   fbe9be9a9d490614e2f31c1eb4ac1633
#
_cell.length_a   1.000
_cell.length_b   1.000
_cell.length_c   1.000
_cell.angle_alpha   90.00
_cell.angle_beta   90.00
_cell.angle_gamma   90.00
#
_symmetry.space_group_name_H-M   'P 1'
#
loop_
_entity.id
_entity.type
_entity.pdbx_description
1 polymer ?
#
loop_
_entity_poly.entity_id
_entity_poly.type
_entity_poly.pdbx_seq_one_letter_code
_entity_poly.pdbx_strand_id
1 'polypeptide(L)'
;VRLATTEEKNLAEKVLLQWAPAKKKERPVVVFTVPVEGGDPREFIGWGSMAYPESLTGRCTRAYPVFELGDPTKLYFLKDTWRAHDLDPESKVLLELKSKGVENIPPFLCGGDLPDATVTDLFVSEPEGEGPASSSDSLPLRRTVDWRCGNNTARVVRRIHHRFVVDFVGKHLDKVMSSKHLMQVCADAYIALRQAYEKCGYIHRDVSGKNILIDEHGRGVLNDWDLAKKESELKSRRRHEKTGTWEFMSCLLLLSLSTRLDKVHTIQDDMESLFYVIFYHCLRYFPHNKALGTIRIINNVFQDRSEDADGSVVGGNNKRSMILNQAHIGDDFTFTAEPLQEWLVLIVSALHQWIEFAKPAQGLSSKRTGAPPAAFKDTSNPPEHLDLRNHQFMDDLFQSALESTDWPLSDDAPIDSFPALNKQASETAHRWAHNASLRTSEKRSSSAMASEPGNRDGPLKKKSKTYGMAPSTHTMNTRRGRGGGGGGDSSMGGSSNSRTT
;
A
#
# COMPACT_ATOMS: atom_id res chain seq x y z
N VAL A 1 -19.50 -21.29 -7.48
CA VAL A 1 -18.58 -22.07 -6.61
C VAL A 1 -19.35 -23.24 -6.02
N ARG A 2 -18.82 -24.45 -6.12
CA ARG A 2 -19.36 -25.67 -5.49
C ARG A 2 -18.29 -26.36 -4.66
N LEU A 3 -18.70 -27.21 -3.74
CA LEU A 3 -17.77 -28.08 -3.02
C LEU A 3 -17.22 -29.14 -3.99
N ALA A 4 -15.96 -29.48 -3.80
CA ALA A 4 -15.30 -30.55 -4.55
C ALA A 4 -15.83 -31.94 -4.12
N THR A 5 -15.94 -32.86 -5.08
CA THR A 5 -16.21 -34.28 -4.85
C THR A 5 -15.05 -34.94 -4.09
N THR A 6 -15.20 -36.18 -3.66
CA THR A 6 -14.13 -36.92 -2.98
C THR A 6 -12.94 -37.13 -3.89
N GLU A 7 -13.17 -37.43 -5.18
CA GLU A 7 -12.12 -37.62 -6.18
C GLU A 7 -11.35 -36.35 -6.47
N GLU A 8 -12.07 -35.21 -6.64
CA GLU A 8 -11.49 -33.88 -6.83
C GLU A 8 -10.68 -33.43 -5.59
N LYS A 9 -11.13 -33.75 -4.37
CA LYS A 9 -10.35 -33.50 -3.15
C LYS A 9 -9.05 -34.27 -3.10
N ASN A 10 -9.08 -35.57 -3.44
CA ASN A 10 -7.89 -36.40 -3.47
C ASN A 10 -6.89 -35.89 -4.52
N LEU A 11 -7.36 -35.42 -5.67
CA LEU A 11 -6.54 -34.82 -6.70
C LEU A 11 -5.93 -33.48 -6.22
N ALA A 12 -6.74 -32.62 -5.62
CA ALA A 12 -6.27 -31.35 -5.07
C ALA A 12 -5.20 -31.56 -3.99
N GLU A 13 -5.33 -32.59 -3.16
CA GLU A 13 -4.32 -32.94 -2.16
C GLU A 13 -2.96 -33.27 -2.79
N LYS A 14 -2.96 -33.93 -3.93
CA LYS A 14 -1.69 -34.25 -4.63
C LYS A 14 -1.06 -33.02 -5.29
N VAL A 15 -1.87 -32.16 -5.92
CA VAL A 15 -1.40 -31.06 -6.77
C VAL A 15 -1.10 -29.81 -5.94
N LEU A 16 -1.95 -29.48 -4.96
CA LEU A 16 -1.89 -28.22 -4.23
C LEU A 16 -1.28 -28.33 -2.83
N LEU A 17 -0.75 -29.49 -2.42
CA LEU A 17 -0.26 -29.73 -1.05
C LEU A 17 0.77 -28.68 -0.60
N GLN A 18 1.72 -28.32 -1.46
CA GLN A 18 2.75 -27.32 -1.17
C GLN A 18 2.20 -25.91 -0.95
N TRP A 19 1.02 -25.65 -1.46
CA TRP A 19 0.30 -24.38 -1.34
C TRP A 19 -0.80 -24.42 -0.27
N ALA A 20 -0.94 -25.57 0.41
CA ALA A 20 -1.97 -25.74 1.43
C ALA A 20 -1.67 -24.84 2.63
N PRO A 21 -2.70 -24.20 3.22
CA PRO A 21 -2.53 -23.42 4.44
C PRO A 21 -2.10 -24.34 5.60
N ALA A 22 -1.35 -23.78 6.56
CA ALA A 22 -0.82 -24.50 7.72
C ALA A 22 -1.87 -25.27 8.52
N LYS A 23 -3.14 -24.79 8.51
CA LYS A 23 -4.29 -25.47 9.14
C LYS A 23 -5.20 -26.15 8.10
N LYS A 24 -4.67 -27.20 7.50
CA LYS A 24 -5.26 -27.98 6.42
C LYS A 24 -6.70 -28.50 6.70
N LYS A 25 -7.02 -28.85 7.95
CA LYS A 25 -8.27 -29.51 8.31
C LYS A 25 -9.53 -28.63 8.24
N GLU A 26 -9.38 -27.30 8.19
CA GLU A 26 -10.49 -26.36 8.36
C GLU A 26 -10.99 -25.74 7.06
N ARG A 27 -10.38 -26.09 5.89
CA ARG A 27 -10.70 -25.41 4.63
C ARG A 27 -11.15 -26.38 3.57
N PRO A 28 -12.37 -26.15 3.02
CA PRO A 28 -12.88 -27.01 1.97
C PRO A 28 -12.09 -26.81 0.66
N VAL A 29 -11.94 -27.88 -0.08
CA VAL A 29 -11.59 -27.83 -1.49
C VAL A 29 -12.85 -27.42 -2.26
N VAL A 30 -12.69 -26.46 -3.14
CA VAL A 30 -13.81 -25.89 -3.90
C VAL A 30 -13.51 -25.86 -5.38
N VAL A 31 -14.55 -25.96 -6.17
CA VAL A 31 -14.50 -25.75 -7.63
C VAL A 31 -15.10 -24.39 -7.95
N PHE A 32 -14.31 -23.58 -8.63
CA PHE A 32 -14.68 -22.25 -9.06
C PHE A 32 -15.11 -22.29 -10.53
N THR A 33 -16.30 -21.85 -10.83
CA THR A 33 -16.72 -21.55 -12.19
C THR A 33 -16.26 -20.14 -12.53
N VAL A 34 -15.47 -19.99 -13.58
CA VAL A 34 -14.89 -18.72 -14.03
C VAL A 34 -15.47 -18.36 -15.40
N PRO A 35 -16.06 -17.17 -15.57
CA PRO A 35 -16.63 -16.76 -16.84
C PRO A 35 -15.53 -16.61 -17.91
N VAL A 36 -15.90 -16.88 -19.15
CA VAL A 36 -15.07 -16.64 -20.35
C VAL A 36 -15.85 -15.76 -21.30
N GLU A 37 -15.27 -14.67 -21.74
CA GLU A 37 -15.91 -13.77 -22.69
C GLU A 37 -16.16 -14.50 -24.02
N GLY A 38 -17.43 -14.56 -24.42
CA GLY A 38 -17.84 -15.22 -25.67
C GLY A 38 -17.71 -16.74 -25.70
N GLY A 39 -17.46 -17.41 -24.55
CA GLY A 39 -17.29 -18.85 -24.46
C GLY A 39 -17.95 -19.49 -23.25
N ASP A 40 -17.84 -20.81 -23.16
CA ASP A 40 -18.32 -21.56 -22.00
C ASP A 40 -17.43 -21.28 -20.76
N PRO A 41 -18.02 -21.20 -19.56
CA PRO A 41 -17.29 -21.03 -18.34
C PRO A 41 -16.30 -22.18 -18.10
N ARG A 42 -15.11 -21.86 -17.56
CA ARG A 42 -14.10 -22.85 -17.18
C ARG A 42 -14.18 -23.15 -15.67
N GLU A 43 -13.84 -24.36 -15.29
CA GLU A 43 -13.84 -24.79 -13.90
C GLU A 43 -12.41 -25.01 -13.38
N PHE A 44 -12.15 -24.46 -12.19
CA PHE A 44 -10.85 -24.57 -11.53
C PHE A 44 -11.00 -25.08 -10.11
N ILE A 45 -10.11 -25.96 -9.70
CA ILE A 45 -10.06 -26.51 -8.33
C ILE A 45 -9.06 -25.72 -7.50
N GLY A 46 -9.51 -25.24 -6.33
CA GLY A 46 -8.67 -24.49 -5.39
C GLY A 46 -8.82 -25.00 -3.95
N TRP A 47 -7.77 -24.80 -3.18
CA TRP A 47 -7.74 -25.23 -1.78
C TRP A 47 -7.23 -24.14 -0.85
N GLY A 48 -8.17 -23.49 -0.15
CA GLY A 48 -7.88 -22.43 0.80
C GLY A 48 -7.33 -21.15 0.16
N SER A 49 -7.77 -19.99 0.65
CA SER A 49 -7.28 -18.72 0.17
C SER A 49 -5.88 -18.41 0.73
N MET A 50 -4.99 -17.89 -0.08
CA MET A 50 -3.69 -17.34 0.36
C MET A 50 -3.83 -15.91 0.89
N ALA A 51 -4.84 -15.17 0.41
CA ALA A 51 -5.16 -13.82 0.89
C ALA A 51 -6.48 -13.83 1.69
N TYR A 52 -6.48 -13.08 2.79
CA TYR A 52 -7.67 -12.87 3.62
C TYR A 52 -8.11 -11.42 3.53
N PRO A 53 -9.42 -11.17 3.44
CA PRO A 53 -9.92 -9.81 3.48
C PRO A 53 -9.59 -9.17 4.84
N GLU A 54 -8.96 -8.00 4.79
CA GLU A 54 -8.66 -7.20 5.98
C GLU A 54 -9.92 -6.47 6.52
N SER A 55 -10.97 -6.36 5.69
CA SER A 55 -12.21 -5.67 6.01
C SER A 55 -13.41 -6.39 5.41
N LEU A 56 -14.50 -6.48 6.17
CA LEU A 56 -15.78 -7.04 5.71
C LEU A 56 -16.50 -6.14 4.69
N THR A 57 -16.19 -4.85 4.66
CA THR A 57 -16.80 -3.86 3.76
C THR A 57 -15.87 -3.46 2.61
N GLY A 58 -14.65 -4.01 2.57
CA GLY A 58 -13.64 -3.77 1.56
C GLY A 58 -13.84 -4.59 0.29
N ARG A 59 -12.75 -4.72 -0.48
CA ARG A 59 -12.71 -5.53 -1.72
C ARG A 59 -12.88 -7.03 -1.45
N CYS A 60 -12.73 -7.47 -0.21
CA CYS A 60 -12.83 -8.86 0.23
C CYS A 60 -12.04 -9.83 -0.66
N THR A 61 -10.89 -9.38 -1.18
CA THR A 61 -10.07 -10.14 -2.12
C THR A 61 -9.62 -11.45 -1.50
N ARG A 62 -9.82 -12.52 -2.26
CA ARG A 62 -9.32 -13.85 -1.97
C ARG A 62 -8.52 -14.34 -3.16
N ALA A 63 -7.44 -15.02 -2.90
CA ALA A 63 -6.52 -15.48 -3.93
C ALA A 63 -6.17 -16.95 -3.70
N TYR A 64 -6.18 -17.74 -4.77
CA TYR A 64 -6.04 -19.18 -4.72
C TYR A 64 -5.08 -19.66 -5.80
N PRO A 65 -4.07 -20.48 -5.46
CA PRO A 65 -3.47 -21.37 -6.44
C PRO A 65 -4.52 -22.41 -6.83
N VAL A 66 -4.70 -22.60 -8.12
CA VAL A 66 -5.70 -23.50 -8.70
C VAL A 66 -5.13 -24.28 -9.85
N PHE A 67 -5.77 -25.38 -10.22
CA PHE A 67 -5.58 -26.05 -11.51
C PHE A 67 -6.93 -26.21 -12.22
N GLU A 68 -6.92 -26.31 -13.53
CA GLU A 68 -8.15 -26.48 -14.29
C GLU A 68 -8.72 -27.89 -14.12
N LEU A 69 -10.03 -28.01 -13.97
CA LEU A 69 -10.71 -29.31 -13.91
C LEU A 69 -10.47 -30.07 -15.22
N GLY A 70 -9.81 -31.24 -15.09
CA GLY A 70 -9.39 -32.06 -16.23
C GLY A 70 -7.91 -31.91 -16.62
N ASP A 71 -7.21 -30.85 -16.17
CA ASP A 71 -5.75 -30.71 -16.36
C ASP A 71 -5.03 -30.35 -15.05
N PRO A 72 -4.61 -31.35 -14.26
CA PRO A 72 -3.90 -31.11 -13.02
C PRO A 72 -2.38 -30.83 -13.20
N THR A 73 -1.90 -30.77 -14.43
CA THR A 73 -0.45 -30.65 -14.74
C THR A 73 0.03 -29.21 -14.62
N LYS A 74 -0.88 -28.24 -14.75
CA LYS A 74 -0.55 -26.81 -14.74
C LYS A 74 -1.26 -26.07 -13.63
N LEU A 75 -0.50 -25.22 -12.93
CA LEU A 75 -1.03 -24.33 -11.89
C LEU A 75 -1.28 -22.94 -12.43
N TYR A 76 -2.34 -22.36 -11.92
CA TYR A 76 -2.81 -21.01 -12.21
C TYR A 76 -3.08 -20.27 -10.91
N PHE A 77 -3.30 -18.97 -10.99
CA PHE A 77 -3.69 -18.18 -9.83
C PHE A 77 -5.06 -17.53 -10.07
N LEU A 78 -6.01 -17.83 -9.19
CA LEU A 78 -7.36 -17.30 -9.24
C LEU A 78 -7.52 -16.18 -8.21
N LYS A 79 -8.02 -15.03 -8.66
CA LYS A 79 -8.41 -13.89 -7.81
C LYS A 79 -9.93 -13.74 -7.82
N ASP A 80 -10.51 -13.71 -6.61
CA ASP A 80 -11.95 -13.55 -6.35
C ASP A 80 -12.13 -12.30 -5.49
N THR A 81 -12.75 -11.25 -6.04
CA THR A 81 -12.76 -9.92 -5.42
C THR A 81 -14.06 -9.18 -5.65
N TRP A 82 -14.41 -8.26 -4.75
CA TRP A 82 -15.50 -7.32 -4.89
C TRP A 82 -14.95 -5.96 -5.32
N ARG A 83 -14.76 -5.78 -6.64
CA ARG A 83 -14.23 -4.56 -7.21
C ARG A 83 -15.21 -3.37 -7.05
N ALA A 84 -14.69 -2.17 -6.98
CA ALA A 84 -15.52 -0.97 -7.04
C ALA A 84 -16.17 -0.86 -8.44
N HIS A 85 -17.46 -0.48 -8.47
CA HIS A 85 -18.23 -0.37 -9.72
C HIS A 85 -17.64 0.66 -10.69
N ASP A 86 -17.12 1.76 -10.16
CA ASP A 86 -16.58 2.90 -10.91
C ASP A 86 -15.11 2.75 -11.33
N LEU A 87 -14.50 1.60 -11.05
CA LEU A 87 -13.15 1.24 -11.50
C LEU A 87 -13.21 0.19 -12.59
N ASP A 88 -12.32 0.29 -13.57
CA ASP A 88 -12.10 -0.78 -14.53
C ASP A 88 -11.72 -2.07 -13.79
N PRO A 89 -12.24 -3.23 -14.20
CA PRO A 89 -11.82 -4.49 -13.62
C PRO A 89 -10.34 -4.76 -13.94
N GLU A 90 -9.61 -5.31 -12.98
CA GLU A 90 -8.19 -5.66 -13.16
C GLU A 90 -7.95 -6.54 -14.39
N SER A 91 -8.86 -7.46 -14.69
CA SER A 91 -8.80 -8.30 -15.90
C SER A 91 -8.76 -7.50 -17.19
N LYS A 92 -9.54 -6.40 -17.28
CA LYS A 92 -9.53 -5.48 -18.43
C LYS A 92 -8.20 -4.74 -18.55
N VAL A 93 -7.65 -4.28 -17.41
CA VAL A 93 -6.34 -3.64 -17.38
C VAL A 93 -5.27 -4.61 -17.89
N LEU A 94 -5.22 -5.84 -17.35
CA LEU A 94 -4.26 -6.87 -17.78
C LEU A 94 -4.40 -7.22 -19.28
N LEU A 95 -5.62 -7.30 -19.80
CA LEU A 95 -5.86 -7.52 -21.22
C LEU A 95 -5.32 -6.39 -22.08
N GLU A 96 -5.57 -5.13 -21.70
CA GLU A 96 -5.07 -3.97 -22.43
C GLU A 96 -3.53 -3.93 -22.40
N LEU A 97 -2.92 -4.11 -21.23
CA LEU A 97 -1.45 -4.17 -21.08
C LEU A 97 -0.83 -5.27 -21.96
N LYS A 98 -1.40 -6.48 -21.91
CA LYS A 98 -0.95 -7.61 -22.74
C LYS A 98 -1.09 -7.31 -24.24
N SER A 99 -2.21 -6.72 -24.66
CA SER A 99 -2.46 -6.37 -26.08
C SER A 99 -1.44 -5.35 -26.62
N LYS A 100 -0.88 -4.53 -25.76
CA LYS A 100 0.17 -3.54 -26.07
C LYS A 100 1.59 -4.06 -25.87
N GLY A 101 1.74 -5.36 -25.56
CA GLY A 101 3.03 -5.98 -25.37
C GLY A 101 3.79 -5.43 -24.15
N VAL A 102 3.08 -5.17 -23.03
CA VAL A 102 3.68 -4.88 -21.74
C VAL A 102 4.23 -6.18 -21.16
N GLU A 103 5.50 -6.16 -20.78
CA GLU A 103 6.23 -7.29 -20.21
C GLU A 103 6.12 -7.32 -18.69
N ASN A 104 6.49 -8.46 -18.09
CA ASN A 104 6.60 -8.65 -16.64
C ASN A 104 5.30 -8.36 -15.86
N ILE A 105 4.17 -8.69 -16.47
CA ILE A 105 2.83 -8.65 -15.86
C ILE A 105 2.21 -10.04 -15.84
N PRO A 106 1.27 -10.35 -14.92
CA PRO A 106 0.58 -11.64 -14.91
C PRO A 106 -0.18 -11.87 -16.23
N PRO A 107 0.05 -13.00 -16.94
CA PRO A 107 -0.68 -13.30 -18.16
C PRO A 107 -2.15 -13.62 -17.85
N PHE A 108 -3.07 -12.74 -18.22
CA PHE A 108 -4.51 -12.98 -18.09
C PHE A 108 -4.95 -14.21 -18.92
N LEU A 109 -5.70 -15.10 -18.29
CA LEU A 109 -6.22 -16.32 -18.92
C LEU A 109 -7.72 -16.21 -19.23
N CYS A 110 -8.53 -16.03 -18.20
CA CYS A 110 -10.00 -15.86 -18.33
C CYS A 110 -10.56 -15.19 -17.07
N GLY A 111 -11.75 -14.64 -17.16
CA GLY A 111 -12.44 -14.02 -16.03
C GLY A 111 -13.43 -12.96 -16.44
N GLY A 112 -14.20 -12.50 -15.47
CA GLY A 112 -15.21 -11.46 -15.67
C GLY A 112 -16.06 -11.23 -14.43
N ASP A 113 -17.04 -10.34 -14.56
CA ASP A 113 -18.05 -10.10 -13.54
C ASP A 113 -19.01 -11.29 -13.44
N LEU A 114 -19.37 -11.67 -12.22
CA LEU A 114 -20.29 -12.77 -12.00
C LEU A 114 -21.75 -12.28 -12.07
N PRO A 115 -22.65 -12.97 -12.85
CA PRO A 115 -24.00 -12.46 -13.13
C PRO A 115 -24.89 -12.36 -11.87
N ASP A 116 -24.69 -13.23 -10.88
CA ASP A 116 -25.56 -13.31 -9.70
C ASP A 116 -25.00 -12.53 -8.47
N ALA A 117 -23.98 -11.74 -8.68
CA ALA A 117 -23.25 -11.08 -7.59
C ALA A 117 -23.88 -9.78 -7.12
N THR A 118 -25.18 -9.68 -7.13
CA THR A 118 -25.91 -8.47 -6.74
C THR A 118 -26.39 -8.52 -5.29
N VAL A 119 -25.47 -8.58 -4.34
CA VAL A 119 -25.77 -8.56 -2.89
C VAL A 119 -26.24 -7.19 -2.39
N THR A 120 -26.20 -6.16 -3.22
CA THR A 120 -26.62 -4.81 -2.82
C THR A 120 -28.11 -4.54 -2.80
N ASP A 121 -28.96 -5.53 -3.13
CA ASP A 121 -30.43 -5.36 -3.12
C ASP A 121 -31.05 -5.47 -1.72
N LEU A 122 -30.28 -5.86 -0.71
CA LEU A 122 -30.82 -6.11 0.64
C LEU A 122 -31.13 -4.86 1.46
N PHE A 123 -30.76 -3.65 1.00
CA PHE A 123 -30.84 -2.43 1.84
C PHE A 123 -31.28 -1.15 1.13
N VAL A 124 -32.03 -1.21 0.03
CA VAL A 124 -32.58 0.00 -0.58
C VAL A 124 -34.08 0.07 -0.35
N SER A 125 -34.50 0.79 0.70
CA SER A 125 -35.83 1.38 0.74
C SER A 125 -35.83 2.62 -0.16
N GLU A 126 -36.67 2.62 -1.17
CA GLU A 126 -36.87 3.77 -2.05
C GLU A 126 -37.50 4.94 -1.29
N PRO A 127 -37.06 6.19 -1.45
CA PRO A 127 -37.93 7.31 -1.19
C PRO A 127 -38.84 7.48 -2.41
N GLU A 128 -40.13 7.45 -2.18
CA GLU A 128 -41.17 7.75 -3.15
C GLU A 128 -40.97 9.19 -3.69
N GLY A 129 -40.83 9.29 -5.00
CA GLY A 129 -40.74 10.60 -5.70
C GLY A 129 -40.76 10.40 -7.20
N GLU A 130 -41.90 10.67 -7.79
CA GLU A 130 -42.26 10.51 -9.20
C GLU A 130 -41.38 11.35 -10.14
N GLY A 131 -40.97 10.73 -11.25
CA GLY A 131 -40.46 11.42 -12.45
C GLY A 131 -40.44 10.44 -13.63
N PRO A 132 -40.84 10.86 -14.86
CA PRO A 132 -41.22 9.95 -15.93
C PRO A 132 -40.05 9.20 -16.56
N ALA A 133 -40.32 7.95 -16.87
CA ALA A 133 -39.48 7.01 -17.59
C ALA A 133 -39.20 7.44 -19.03
N SER A 134 -37.96 7.51 -19.46
CA SER A 134 -37.57 7.42 -20.84
C SER A 134 -36.75 6.15 -21.06
N SER A 135 -37.20 5.41 -22.07
CA SER A 135 -36.73 4.12 -22.53
C SER A 135 -35.29 4.12 -23.01
N SER A 136 -34.49 3.18 -22.58
CA SER A 136 -33.63 2.32 -23.41
C SER A 136 -32.70 1.50 -22.52
N ASP A 137 -32.65 0.21 -22.73
CA ASP A 137 -31.69 -0.83 -22.34
C ASP A 137 -30.48 -0.42 -21.51
N SER A 138 -30.71 -0.10 -20.24
CA SER A 138 -29.66 -0.02 -19.24
C SER A 138 -30.11 -0.82 -18.02
N LEU A 139 -29.29 -1.78 -17.62
CA LEU A 139 -29.40 -2.47 -16.35
C LEU A 139 -29.68 -1.44 -15.23
N PRO A 140 -30.58 -1.72 -14.28
CA PRO A 140 -31.02 -0.74 -13.30
C PRO A 140 -29.82 -0.14 -12.55
N LEU A 141 -29.70 1.18 -12.64
CA LEU A 141 -28.69 1.96 -11.90
C LEU A 141 -28.93 1.73 -10.41
N ARG A 142 -28.05 0.96 -9.78
CA ARG A 142 -28.14 0.71 -8.35
C ARG A 142 -27.55 1.88 -7.58
N ARG A 143 -28.35 2.43 -6.69
CA ARG A 143 -28.00 3.57 -5.84
C ARG A 143 -26.89 3.21 -4.85
N THR A 144 -26.00 4.16 -4.60
CA THR A 144 -25.06 4.09 -3.48
C THR A 144 -25.84 4.27 -2.17
N VAL A 145 -25.67 3.35 -1.25
CA VAL A 145 -26.26 3.46 0.09
C VAL A 145 -25.34 4.33 0.94
N ASP A 146 -25.85 5.46 1.42
CA ASP A 146 -25.14 6.30 2.38
C ASP A 146 -25.33 5.73 3.79
N TRP A 147 -24.30 5.10 4.34
CA TRP A 147 -24.28 4.68 5.73
C TRP A 147 -23.94 5.88 6.61
N ARG A 148 -24.83 6.21 7.51
CA ARG A 148 -24.57 7.17 8.58
C ARG A 148 -24.26 6.42 9.87
N CYS A 149 -22.99 6.38 10.24
CA CYS A 149 -22.55 5.90 11.55
C CYS A 149 -22.10 7.11 12.37
N GLY A 150 -22.94 7.60 13.23
CA GLY A 150 -22.67 8.81 14.01
C GLY A 150 -22.60 10.08 13.15
N ASN A 151 -21.61 10.92 13.39
CA ASN A 151 -21.43 12.20 12.66
C ASN A 151 -20.68 12.08 11.33
N ASN A 152 -20.32 10.87 10.89
CA ASN A 152 -19.59 10.63 9.65
C ASN A 152 -20.50 10.03 8.58
N THR A 153 -20.63 10.72 7.45
CA THR A 153 -21.23 10.19 6.22
C THR A 153 -20.19 9.35 5.46
N ALA A 154 -20.05 8.08 5.83
CA ALA A 154 -19.27 7.13 5.03
C ALA A 154 -20.11 6.70 3.81
N ARG A 155 -19.66 7.01 2.60
CA ARG A 155 -20.26 6.47 1.39
C ARG A 155 -19.89 5.01 1.22
N VAL A 156 -20.89 4.15 1.16
CA VAL A 156 -20.67 2.75 0.78
C VAL A 156 -20.47 2.71 -0.74
N VAL A 157 -19.29 2.32 -1.16
CA VAL A 157 -18.98 2.13 -2.59
C VAL A 157 -19.69 0.88 -3.08
N ARG A 158 -20.50 1.01 -4.15
CA ARG A 158 -21.10 -0.13 -4.84
C ARG A 158 -20.01 -1.06 -5.35
N ARG A 159 -20.18 -2.37 -5.12
CA ARG A 159 -19.21 -3.37 -5.52
C ARG A 159 -19.83 -4.41 -6.44
N ILE A 160 -19.00 -4.94 -7.34
CA ILE A 160 -19.33 -6.00 -8.28
C ILE A 160 -18.43 -7.18 -7.97
N HIS A 161 -19.01 -8.37 -7.89
CA HIS A 161 -18.25 -9.60 -7.70
C HIS A 161 -17.52 -9.93 -9.01
N HIS A 162 -16.21 -9.99 -8.96
CA HIS A 162 -15.33 -10.21 -10.09
C HIS A 162 -14.41 -11.39 -9.82
N ARG A 163 -14.25 -12.26 -10.79
CA ARG A 163 -13.38 -13.43 -10.70
C ARG A 163 -12.59 -13.60 -11.96
N PHE A 164 -11.29 -13.82 -11.82
CA PHE A 164 -10.43 -14.06 -12.96
C PHE A 164 -9.26 -14.98 -12.59
N VAL A 165 -8.62 -15.53 -13.62
CA VAL A 165 -7.47 -16.42 -13.51
C VAL A 165 -6.34 -15.88 -14.38
N VAL A 166 -5.13 -15.92 -13.82
CA VAL A 166 -3.89 -15.64 -14.53
C VAL A 166 -3.03 -16.89 -14.64
N ASP A 167 -2.32 -17.01 -15.74
CA ASP A 167 -1.39 -18.12 -16.03
C ASP A 167 -0.03 -17.87 -15.37
N PHE A 168 -0.06 -17.72 -14.03
CA PHE A 168 1.12 -17.38 -13.27
C PHE A 168 0.91 -17.69 -11.78
N VAL A 169 1.84 -18.39 -11.15
CA VAL A 169 1.88 -18.58 -9.69
C VAL A 169 3.26 -18.15 -9.20
N GLY A 170 3.34 -16.93 -8.66
CA GLY A 170 4.59 -16.33 -8.23
C GLY A 170 4.96 -16.65 -6.79
N LYS A 171 6.26 -16.54 -6.49
CA LYS A 171 6.81 -16.53 -5.13
C LYS A 171 6.90 -15.08 -4.63
N HIS A 172 6.77 -14.89 -3.32
CA HIS A 172 6.94 -13.57 -2.71
C HIS A 172 8.37 -13.04 -2.87
N LEU A 173 8.51 -11.71 -2.89
CA LEU A 173 9.80 -11.02 -3.03
C LEU A 173 10.80 -11.36 -1.91
N ASP A 174 10.36 -11.83 -0.74
CA ASP A 174 11.22 -12.33 0.34
C ASP A 174 11.95 -13.64 0.00
N LYS A 175 11.68 -14.22 -1.19
CA LYS A 175 12.35 -15.42 -1.71
C LYS A 175 13.45 -15.11 -2.73
N VAL A 176 13.87 -13.85 -2.83
CA VAL A 176 15.07 -13.51 -3.60
C VAL A 176 16.30 -14.24 -3.04
N MET A 177 17.22 -14.62 -3.90
CA MET A 177 18.37 -15.45 -3.52
C MET A 177 19.60 -14.60 -3.15
N SER A 178 19.69 -13.38 -3.65
CA SER A 178 20.82 -12.47 -3.42
C SER A 178 20.39 -11.01 -3.63
N SER A 179 21.24 -10.06 -3.27
CA SER A 179 21.02 -8.64 -3.55
C SER A 179 20.95 -8.37 -5.05
N LYS A 180 21.80 -8.99 -5.86
CA LYS A 180 21.71 -8.91 -7.34
C LYS A 180 20.37 -9.42 -7.85
N HIS A 181 19.87 -10.54 -7.29
CA HIS A 181 18.58 -11.11 -7.67
C HIS A 181 17.42 -10.16 -7.28
N LEU A 182 17.48 -9.50 -6.12
CA LEU A 182 16.51 -8.46 -5.74
C LEU A 182 16.49 -7.34 -6.79
N MET A 183 17.66 -6.86 -7.20
CA MET A 183 17.76 -5.79 -8.19
C MET A 183 17.21 -6.22 -9.54
N GLN A 184 17.46 -7.45 -9.99
CA GLN A 184 16.89 -7.99 -11.24
C GLN A 184 15.37 -8.06 -11.19
N VAL A 185 14.81 -8.61 -10.10
CA VAL A 185 13.35 -8.71 -9.91
C VAL A 185 12.68 -7.33 -9.86
N CYS A 186 13.32 -6.36 -9.21
CA CYS A 186 12.81 -4.99 -9.15
C CYS A 186 12.99 -4.22 -10.48
N ALA A 187 14.05 -4.50 -11.24
CA ALA A 187 14.22 -3.98 -12.60
C ALA A 187 13.12 -4.49 -13.54
N ASP A 188 12.78 -5.77 -13.46
CA ASP A 188 11.68 -6.37 -14.22
C ASP A 188 10.32 -5.71 -13.88
N ALA A 189 10.06 -5.47 -12.58
CA ALA A 189 8.87 -4.74 -12.13
C ALA A 189 8.86 -3.28 -12.63
N TYR A 190 10.02 -2.62 -12.67
CA TYR A 190 10.15 -1.28 -13.25
C TYR A 190 9.86 -1.27 -14.76
N ILE A 191 10.32 -2.27 -15.50
CA ILE A 191 10.01 -2.41 -16.93
C ILE A 191 8.49 -2.50 -17.13
N ALA A 192 7.78 -3.26 -16.28
CA ALA A 192 6.31 -3.31 -16.33
C ALA A 192 5.67 -1.95 -16.08
N LEU A 193 6.13 -1.20 -15.06
CA LEU A 193 5.64 0.16 -14.74
C LEU A 193 5.84 1.11 -15.92
N ARG A 194 7.08 1.17 -16.44
CA ARG A 194 7.44 2.03 -17.55
C ARG A 194 6.61 1.73 -18.79
N GLN A 195 6.57 0.46 -19.20
CA GLN A 195 5.84 0.07 -20.40
C GLN A 195 4.33 0.27 -20.26
N ALA A 196 3.74 0.02 -19.08
CA ALA A 196 2.33 0.31 -18.83
C ALA A 196 2.02 1.80 -18.94
N TYR A 197 2.91 2.66 -18.45
CA TYR A 197 2.75 4.09 -18.58
C TYR A 197 2.95 4.57 -20.02
N GLU A 198 4.07 4.21 -20.67
CA GLU A 198 4.41 4.68 -22.03
C GLU A 198 3.43 4.18 -23.10
N LYS A 199 3.03 2.89 -23.03
CA LYS A 199 2.18 2.26 -24.05
C LYS A 199 0.68 2.44 -23.82
N CYS A 200 0.26 2.61 -22.54
CA CYS A 200 -1.16 2.61 -22.16
C CYS A 200 -1.59 3.79 -21.28
N GLY A 201 -0.63 4.58 -20.77
CA GLY A 201 -0.88 5.70 -19.86
C GLY A 201 -1.26 5.28 -18.44
N TYR A 202 -1.10 4.01 -18.06
CA TYR A 202 -1.44 3.52 -16.72
C TYR A 202 -0.38 3.86 -15.69
N ILE A 203 -0.83 4.28 -14.51
CA ILE A 203 -0.08 4.41 -13.27
C ILE A 203 -0.60 3.33 -12.32
N HIS A 204 0.30 2.55 -11.70
CA HIS A 204 -0.05 1.38 -10.88
C HIS A 204 -0.70 1.75 -9.55
N ARG A 205 -0.13 2.74 -8.83
CA ARG A 205 -0.63 3.34 -7.60
C ARG A 205 -0.55 2.49 -6.32
N ASP A 206 -0.05 1.26 -6.42
CA ASP A 206 0.22 0.39 -5.26
C ASP A 206 1.47 -0.49 -5.47
N VAL A 207 2.58 0.14 -5.78
CA VAL A 207 3.87 -0.57 -5.86
C VAL A 207 4.32 -0.93 -4.45
N SER A 208 4.38 -2.22 -4.16
CA SER A 208 4.73 -2.75 -2.84
C SER A 208 5.44 -4.10 -2.95
N GLY A 209 6.16 -4.49 -1.89
CA GLY A 209 6.83 -5.79 -1.88
C GLY A 209 5.90 -7.00 -1.97
N LYS A 210 4.61 -6.84 -1.68
CA LYS A 210 3.60 -7.89 -1.85
C LYS A 210 3.12 -8.02 -3.30
N ASN A 211 3.25 -6.95 -4.07
CA ASN A 211 2.79 -6.86 -5.45
C ASN A 211 3.91 -7.13 -6.47
N ILE A 212 5.15 -7.30 -6.02
CA ILE A 212 6.26 -7.77 -6.83
C ILE A 212 6.51 -9.24 -6.52
N LEU A 213 6.30 -10.10 -7.50
CA LEU A 213 6.42 -11.55 -7.37
C LEU A 213 7.57 -12.07 -8.23
N ILE A 214 8.05 -13.27 -7.91
CA ILE A 214 9.14 -13.94 -8.62
C ILE A 214 8.53 -15.14 -9.36
N ASP A 215 8.78 -15.24 -10.65
CA ASP A 215 8.35 -16.38 -11.46
C ASP A 215 9.24 -17.63 -11.28
N GLU A 216 8.94 -18.68 -12.01
CA GLU A 216 9.70 -19.94 -11.98
C GLU A 216 11.11 -19.81 -12.53
N HIS A 217 11.38 -18.79 -13.36
CA HIS A 217 12.68 -18.49 -13.95
C HIS A 217 13.49 -17.48 -13.11
N GLY A 218 12.97 -17.05 -11.97
CA GLY A 218 13.61 -16.06 -11.10
C GLY A 218 13.43 -14.61 -11.58
N ARG A 219 12.49 -14.34 -12.50
CA ARG A 219 12.21 -12.99 -13.02
C ARG A 219 11.10 -12.32 -12.23
N GLY A 220 11.14 -10.98 -12.22
CA GLY A 220 10.15 -10.18 -11.53
C GLY A 220 8.86 -10.02 -12.32
N VAL A 221 7.73 -10.09 -11.63
CA VAL A 221 6.39 -9.85 -12.19
C VAL A 221 5.66 -8.85 -11.30
N LEU A 222 5.22 -7.73 -11.86
CA LEU A 222 4.41 -6.74 -11.15
C LEU A 222 2.93 -7.12 -11.22
N ASN A 223 2.36 -7.40 -10.06
CA ASN A 223 1.01 -7.94 -9.87
C ASN A 223 0.08 -6.90 -9.20
N ASP A 224 -1.22 -7.20 -9.14
CA ASP A 224 -2.27 -6.41 -8.46
C ASP A 224 -2.51 -5.02 -9.07
N TRP A 225 -2.98 -5.01 -10.33
CA TRP A 225 -3.31 -3.81 -11.11
C TRP A 225 -4.71 -3.24 -10.83
N ASP A 226 -5.38 -3.66 -9.76
CA ASP A 226 -6.76 -3.27 -9.46
C ASP A 226 -6.92 -1.80 -9.03
N LEU A 227 -5.85 -1.15 -8.61
CA LEU A 227 -5.80 0.29 -8.31
C LEU A 227 -5.25 1.13 -9.47
N ALA A 228 -4.81 0.48 -10.55
CA ALA A 228 -4.25 1.17 -11.70
C ALA A 228 -5.28 2.10 -12.36
N LYS A 229 -4.81 3.27 -12.77
CA LYS A 229 -5.61 4.27 -13.50
C LYS A 229 -4.79 4.96 -14.57
N LYS A 230 -5.46 5.38 -15.64
CA LYS A 230 -4.82 6.20 -16.65
C LYS A 230 -4.54 7.61 -16.09
N GLU A 231 -3.41 8.15 -16.43
CA GLU A 231 -3.00 9.50 -15.99
C GLU A 231 -4.04 10.55 -16.38
N SER A 232 -4.64 10.43 -17.57
CA SER A 232 -5.70 11.30 -18.04
C SER A 232 -6.94 11.32 -17.13
N GLU A 233 -7.29 10.17 -16.56
CA GLU A 233 -8.41 10.06 -15.62
C GLU A 233 -8.07 10.69 -14.27
N LEU A 234 -6.83 10.54 -13.81
CA LEU A 234 -6.36 11.14 -12.57
C LEU A 234 -6.39 12.67 -12.67
N LYS A 235 -5.93 13.25 -13.77
CA LYS A 235 -5.94 14.71 -13.99
C LYS A 235 -7.37 15.31 -14.11
N SER A 236 -8.36 14.53 -14.51
CA SER A 236 -9.75 15.00 -14.68
C SER A 236 -10.58 15.07 -13.40
N ARG A 237 -10.16 14.43 -12.31
CA ARG A 237 -10.91 14.33 -11.05
C ARG A 237 -10.67 15.55 -10.16
N ARG A 238 -11.73 16.05 -9.52
CA ARG A 238 -11.65 17.17 -8.58
C ARG A 238 -11.06 16.82 -7.21
N ARG A 239 -11.04 15.54 -6.85
CA ARG A 239 -10.44 15.01 -5.61
C ARG A 239 -9.81 13.65 -5.92
N HIS A 240 -8.58 13.49 -5.48
CA HIS A 240 -7.82 12.27 -5.69
C HIS A 240 -7.87 11.39 -4.45
N GLU A 241 -8.38 10.17 -4.61
CA GLU A 241 -8.27 9.16 -3.57
C GLU A 241 -6.80 8.77 -3.40
N LYS A 242 -6.33 8.82 -2.17
CA LYS A 242 -5.00 8.33 -1.80
C LYS A 242 -5.12 6.84 -1.54
N THR A 243 -4.52 6.05 -2.41
CA THR A 243 -4.52 4.60 -2.35
C THR A 243 -3.09 4.10 -2.39
N GLY A 244 -2.88 2.87 -1.93
CA GLY A 244 -1.57 2.24 -1.89
C GLY A 244 -1.19 1.74 -0.51
N THR A 245 -0.13 0.97 -0.45
CA THR A 245 0.44 0.43 0.78
C THR A 245 1.26 1.51 1.48
N TRP A 246 0.84 1.90 2.69
CA TRP A 246 1.38 3.03 3.45
C TRP A 246 2.92 3.04 3.52
N GLU A 247 3.49 1.89 3.81
CA GLU A 247 4.94 1.71 3.97
C GLU A 247 5.72 2.13 2.72
N PHE A 248 5.12 2.01 1.54
CA PHE A 248 5.77 2.26 0.26
C PHE A 248 5.24 3.49 -0.49
N MET A 249 4.15 4.08 -0.02
CA MET A 249 3.58 5.30 -0.62
C MET A 249 4.60 6.45 -0.62
N SER A 250 4.65 7.24 -1.70
CA SER A 250 5.59 8.36 -1.84
C SER A 250 5.41 9.42 -0.76
N CYS A 251 6.49 10.11 -0.42
CA CYS A 251 6.47 11.10 0.66
C CYS A 251 5.53 12.28 0.33
N LEU A 252 5.44 12.70 -0.93
CA LEU A 252 4.56 13.80 -1.32
C LEU A 252 3.08 13.41 -1.30
N LEU A 253 2.73 12.16 -1.62
CA LEU A 253 1.37 11.65 -1.45
C LEU A 253 0.98 11.62 0.03
N LEU A 254 1.85 11.12 0.91
CA LEU A 254 1.63 11.13 2.36
C LEU A 254 1.56 12.57 2.91
N LEU A 255 2.43 13.47 2.46
CA LEU A 255 2.41 14.88 2.84
C LEU A 255 1.09 15.56 2.43
N SER A 256 0.51 15.15 1.29
CA SER A 256 -0.78 15.68 0.85
C SER A 256 -1.93 15.35 1.81
N LEU A 257 -1.85 14.24 2.56
CA LEU A 257 -2.80 13.92 3.63
C LEU A 257 -2.65 14.89 4.80
N SER A 258 -1.40 15.18 5.21
CA SER A 258 -1.10 16.09 6.33
C SER A 258 -1.46 17.54 6.00
N THR A 259 -1.18 17.98 4.79
CA THR A 259 -1.43 19.37 4.35
C THR A 259 -2.85 19.60 3.84
N ARG A 260 -3.59 18.53 3.57
CA ARG A 260 -4.92 18.54 2.91
C ARG A 260 -4.89 19.19 1.52
N LEU A 261 -3.70 19.31 0.95
CA LEU A 261 -3.52 19.76 -0.42
C LEU A 261 -3.77 18.60 -1.37
N ASP A 262 -4.42 18.89 -2.48
CA ASP A 262 -4.66 17.89 -3.49
C ASP A 262 -3.40 17.64 -4.31
N LYS A 263 -2.98 16.37 -4.40
CA LYS A 263 -1.86 15.90 -5.21
C LYS A 263 -2.33 14.81 -6.14
N VAL A 264 -2.09 14.99 -7.42
CA VAL A 264 -2.28 13.96 -8.44
C VAL A 264 -1.18 12.92 -8.30
N HIS A 265 -1.55 11.63 -8.30
CA HIS A 265 -0.58 10.54 -8.35
C HIS A 265 0.09 10.51 -9.72
N THR A 266 1.40 10.43 -9.76
CA THR A 266 2.21 10.43 -10.98
C THR A 266 3.07 9.18 -11.05
N ILE A 267 3.66 8.90 -12.20
CA ILE A 267 4.58 7.75 -12.36
C ILE A 267 5.82 7.87 -11.46
N GLN A 268 6.24 9.09 -11.12
CA GLN A 268 7.35 9.31 -10.21
C GLN A 268 7.01 8.91 -8.76
N ASP A 269 5.75 8.95 -8.38
CA ASP A 269 5.31 8.40 -7.08
C ASP A 269 5.46 6.87 -7.05
N ASP A 270 5.21 6.18 -8.17
CA ASP A 270 5.44 4.73 -8.29
C ASP A 270 6.95 4.39 -8.34
N MET A 271 7.77 5.24 -8.97
CA MET A 271 9.23 5.10 -8.92
C MET A 271 9.78 5.26 -7.50
N GLU A 272 9.29 6.25 -6.74
CA GLU A 272 9.64 6.43 -5.34
C GLU A 272 9.16 5.24 -4.48
N SER A 273 7.98 4.69 -4.76
CA SER A 273 7.48 3.49 -4.10
C SER A 273 8.38 2.27 -4.35
N LEU A 274 8.86 2.10 -5.58
CA LEU A 274 9.80 1.03 -5.93
C LEU A 274 11.13 1.17 -5.19
N PHE A 275 11.67 2.40 -5.09
CA PHE A 275 12.85 2.67 -4.26
C PHE A 275 12.60 2.22 -2.81
N TYR A 276 11.45 2.55 -2.22
CA TYR A 276 11.16 2.10 -0.86
C TYR A 276 11.04 0.58 -0.74
N VAL A 277 10.50 -0.11 -1.74
CA VAL A 277 10.46 -1.57 -1.75
C VAL A 277 11.87 -2.15 -1.72
N ILE A 278 12.77 -1.67 -2.58
CA ILE A 278 14.17 -2.11 -2.63
C ILE A 278 14.84 -1.83 -1.29
N PHE A 279 14.81 -0.58 -0.82
CA PHE A 279 15.47 -0.17 0.41
C PHE A 279 14.96 -0.95 1.64
N TYR A 280 13.64 -1.17 1.75
CA TYR A 280 13.05 -1.96 2.83
C TYR A 280 13.54 -3.40 2.86
N HIS A 281 13.63 -4.05 1.69
CA HIS A 281 14.14 -5.41 1.58
C HIS A 281 15.64 -5.46 1.87
N CYS A 282 16.40 -4.49 1.39
CA CYS A 282 17.82 -4.39 1.70
C CYS A 282 18.08 -4.29 3.20
N LEU A 283 17.34 -3.43 3.89
CA LEU A 283 17.45 -3.28 5.34
C LEU A 283 17.16 -4.57 6.12
N ARG A 284 16.25 -5.40 5.63
CA ARG A 284 15.81 -6.62 6.34
C ARG A 284 16.68 -7.83 6.07
N TYR A 285 17.18 -7.93 4.86
CA TYR A 285 17.70 -9.21 4.37
C TYR A 285 19.18 -9.16 4.03
N PHE A 286 19.77 -8.02 3.67
CA PHE A 286 21.15 -7.98 3.20
C PHE A 286 22.12 -7.37 4.20
N PRO A 287 23.42 -7.81 4.16
CA PRO A 287 24.42 -7.31 5.08
C PRO A 287 24.70 -5.81 4.91
N HIS A 288 24.76 -5.09 6.04
CA HIS A 288 25.09 -3.67 6.11
C HIS A 288 25.71 -3.32 7.46
N ASN A 289 26.35 -2.15 7.58
CA ASN A 289 27.12 -1.74 8.77
C ASN A 289 26.26 -1.29 9.98
N LYS A 290 24.92 -1.22 9.87
CA LYS A 290 24.02 -0.68 10.93
C LYS A 290 22.94 -1.68 11.39
N ALA A 291 23.28 -2.96 11.48
CA ALA A 291 22.30 -4.02 11.81
C ALA A 291 21.42 -3.69 13.04
N LEU A 292 21.99 -3.17 14.13
CA LEU A 292 21.25 -2.78 15.33
C LEU A 292 20.35 -1.54 15.14
N GLY A 293 20.65 -0.68 14.17
CA GLY A 293 19.90 0.54 13.87
C GLY A 293 18.70 0.32 12.95
N THR A 294 18.65 -0.80 12.26
CA THR A 294 17.68 -1.05 11.17
C THR A 294 16.23 -1.05 11.65
N ILE A 295 15.93 -1.63 12.83
CA ILE A 295 14.59 -1.59 13.42
C ILE A 295 14.12 -0.14 13.58
N ARG A 296 15.01 0.73 14.05
CA ARG A 296 14.72 2.15 14.23
C ARG A 296 14.46 2.84 12.88
N ILE A 297 15.25 2.52 11.85
CA ILE A 297 15.05 3.09 10.50
C ILE A 297 13.70 2.64 9.96
N ILE A 298 13.39 1.34 10.02
CA ILE A 298 12.11 0.81 9.53
C ILE A 298 10.93 1.47 10.23
N ASN A 299 10.95 1.55 11.56
CA ASN A 299 9.86 2.16 12.32
C ASN A 299 9.71 3.66 12.01
N ASN A 300 10.80 4.39 11.92
CA ASN A 300 10.74 5.83 11.71
C ASN A 300 10.39 6.21 10.27
N VAL A 301 10.88 5.47 9.27
CA VAL A 301 10.69 5.83 7.86
C VAL A 301 9.43 5.21 7.29
N PHE A 302 9.22 3.90 7.50
CA PHE A 302 8.14 3.16 6.83
C PHE A 302 6.84 3.13 7.65
N GLN A 303 6.93 3.22 8.99
CA GLN A 303 5.76 3.19 9.88
C GLN A 303 5.43 4.56 10.47
N ASP A 304 5.96 5.66 9.88
CA ASP A 304 5.67 7.04 10.27
C ASP A 304 4.18 7.36 10.10
N ARG A 305 3.41 7.20 11.17
CA ARG A 305 1.97 7.45 11.23
C ARG A 305 1.63 8.22 12.50
N SER A 306 0.82 9.25 12.36
CA SER A 306 0.21 9.97 13.47
C SER A 306 -1.26 10.27 13.14
N GLU A 307 -2.07 10.50 14.16
CA GLU A 307 -3.44 10.97 13.98
C GLU A 307 -3.47 12.48 14.16
N ASP A 308 -4.09 13.17 13.21
CA ASP A 308 -4.38 14.60 13.31
C ASP A 308 -5.60 14.86 14.22
N ALA A 309 -5.85 16.10 14.55
CA ALA A 309 -6.93 16.53 15.47
C ALA A 309 -8.34 16.06 15.05
N ASP A 310 -8.56 15.76 13.77
CA ASP A 310 -9.83 15.24 13.25
C ASP A 310 -9.86 13.70 13.11
N GLY A 311 -8.82 12.99 13.57
CA GLY A 311 -8.70 11.54 13.47
C GLY A 311 -8.19 11.03 12.12
N SER A 312 -7.77 11.93 11.24
CA SER A 312 -7.15 11.56 9.97
C SER A 312 -5.72 11.04 10.20
N VAL A 313 -5.36 9.94 9.52
CA VAL A 313 -3.98 9.43 9.58
C VAL A 313 -3.09 10.24 8.66
N VAL A 314 -1.97 10.72 9.20
CA VAL A 314 -0.99 11.55 8.50
C VAL A 314 0.43 11.00 8.68
N GLY A 315 1.37 11.35 7.78
CA GLY A 315 2.77 10.92 7.85
C GLY A 315 3.59 11.37 6.65
N GLY A 316 4.72 10.70 6.41
CA GLY A 316 5.60 10.96 5.26
C GLY A 316 6.68 12.01 5.51
N ASN A 317 6.68 12.69 6.67
CA ASN A 317 7.72 13.66 6.99
C ASN A 317 9.09 13.02 7.15
N ASN A 318 9.17 11.84 7.75
CA ASN A 318 10.42 11.12 7.94
C ASN A 318 10.98 10.57 6.62
N LYS A 319 10.13 10.09 5.70
CA LYS A 319 10.52 9.71 4.34
C LYS A 319 11.10 10.91 3.59
N ARG A 320 10.39 12.03 3.62
CA ARG A 320 10.85 13.27 2.99
C ARG A 320 12.18 13.73 3.59
N SER A 321 12.31 13.76 4.92
CA SER A 321 13.55 14.13 5.61
C SER A 321 14.70 13.21 5.25
N MET A 322 14.45 11.90 5.14
CA MET A 322 15.45 10.91 4.74
C MET A 322 16.01 11.23 3.34
N ILE A 323 15.14 11.48 2.37
CA ILE A 323 15.57 11.79 0.99
C ILE A 323 16.29 13.14 0.92
N LEU A 324 15.71 14.20 1.50
CA LEU A 324 16.29 15.55 1.43
C LEU A 324 17.63 15.69 2.15
N ASN A 325 17.83 14.93 3.21
CA ASN A 325 19.08 14.93 3.98
C ASN A 325 20.00 13.77 3.59
N GLN A 326 19.62 12.92 2.63
CA GLN A 326 20.32 11.68 2.25
C GLN A 326 20.63 10.79 3.47
N ALA A 327 19.78 10.85 4.48
CA ALA A 327 19.96 10.12 5.73
C ALA A 327 19.77 8.62 5.53
N HIS A 328 20.61 7.82 6.19
CA HIS A 328 20.61 6.35 6.10
C HIS A 328 21.02 5.79 4.72
N ILE A 329 21.63 6.62 3.87
CA ILE A 329 22.16 6.22 2.55
C ILE A 329 23.42 7.06 2.32
N GLY A 330 24.56 6.43 2.09
CA GLY A 330 25.85 7.10 1.95
C GLY A 330 26.87 6.66 3.03
N ASP A 331 27.85 7.48 3.32
CA ASP A 331 29.05 7.13 4.14
C ASP A 331 28.71 6.54 5.53
N ASP A 332 27.65 7.03 6.15
CA ASP A 332 27.19 6.54 7.48
C ASP A 332 26.47 5.21 7.44
N PHE A 333 25.95 4.81 6.29
CA PHE A 333 25.15 3.60 6.10
C PHE A 333 25.50 2.92 4.78
N THR A 334 26.23 1.81 4.87
CA THR A 334 26.75 1.09 3.71
C THR A 334 26.30 -0.35 3.67
N PHE A 335 25.89 -0.81 2.51
CA PHE A 335 25.63 -2.20 2.17
C PHE A 335 26.94 -2.86 1.68
N THR A 336 27.06 -4.16 1.88
CA THR A 336 28.22 -4.92 1.41
C THR A 336 28.29 -5.02 -0.12
N ALA A 337 27.13 -5.01 -0.78
CA ALA A 337 27.02 -5.02 -2.25
C ALA A 337 27.20 -3.59 -2.78
N GLU A 338 28.37 -3.32 -3.36
CA GLU A 338 28.73 -1.99 -3.91
C GLU A 338 27.77 -1.51 -5.00
N PRO A 339 27.38 -2.33 -6.00
CA PRO A 339 26.45 -1.87 -7.03
C PRO A 339 25.06 -1.51 -6.48
N LEU A 340 24.62 -2.16 -5.41
CA LEU A 340 23.40 -1.81 -4.69
C LEU A 340 23.55 -0.47 -3.96
N GLN A 341 24.69 -0.26 -3.30
CA GLN A 341 24.97 0.98 -2.58
C GLN A 341 24.98 2.17 -3.54
N GLU A 342 25.66 2.05 -4.68
CA GLU A 342 25.69 3.07 -5.71
C GLU A 342 24.30 3.39 -6.26
N TRP A 343 23.52 2.34 -6.56
CA TRP A 343 22.13 2.48 -7.01
C TRP A 343 21.30 3.31 -6.02
N LEU A 344 21.41 2.98 -4.72
CA LEU A 344 20.67 3.70 -3.67
C LEU A 344 21.07 5.17 -3.54
N VAL A 345 22.36 5.49 -3.66
CA VAL A 345 22.86 6.88 -3.61
C VAL A 345 22.33 7.68 -4.78
N LEU A 346 22.41 7.14 -5.99
CA LEU A 346 21.99 7.83 -7.21
C LEU A 346 20.48 8.06 -7.26
N ILE A 347 19.67 7.04 -6.93
CA ILE A 347 18.20 7.21 -6.92
C ILE A 347 17.75 8.22 -5.87
N VAL A 348 18.38 8.25 -4.69
CA VAL A 348 18.02 9.24 -3.66
C VAL A 348 18.37 10.65 -4.09
N SER A 349 19.47 10.83 -4.81
CA SER A 349 19.82 12.14 -5.41
C SER A 349 18.77 12.60 -6.42
N ALA A 350 18.32 11.70 -7.31
CA ALA A 350 17.27 12.00 -8.28
C ALA A 350 15.90 12.29 -7.62
N LEU A 351 15.55 11.50 -6.59
CA LEU A 351 14.33 11.73 -5.78
C LEU A 351 14.38 13.05 -5.02
N HIS A 352 15.56 13.45 -4.50
CA HIS A 352 15.74 14.77 -3.87
C HIS A 352 15.40 15.89 -4.84
N GLN A 353 15.98 15.87 -6.04
CA GLN A 353 15.72 16.87 -7.09
C GLN A 353 14.22 16.93 -7.42
N TRP A 354 13.59 15.77 -7.59
CA TRP A 354 12.17 15.68 -7.90
C TRP A 354 11.28 16.23 -6.78
N ILE A 355 11.53 15.87 -5.52
CA ILE A 355 10.77 16.35 -4.36
C ILE A 355 10.91 17.87 -4.20
N GLU A 356 12.11 18.41 -4.35
CA GLU A 356 12.34 19.87 -4.29
C GLU A 356 11.59 20.61 -5.40
N PHE A 357 11.49 20.02 -6.58
CA PHE A 357 10.70 20.56 -7.68
C PHE A 357 9.20 20.48 -7.42
N ALA A 358 8.66 19.31 -7.03
CA ALA A 358 7.22 19.02 -6.97
C ALA A 358 6.55 19.45 -5.66
N LYS A 359 7.31 19.78 -4.60
CA LYS A 359 6.75 20.19 -3.30
C LYS A 359 5.87 21.43 -3.43
N PRO A 360 4.90 21.62 -2.51
CA PRO A 360 4.09 22.83 -2.47
C PRO A 360 4.98 24.07 -2.27
N ALA A 361 4.65 25.16 -2.97
CA ALA A 361 5.26 26.45 -2.67
C ALA A 361 4.97 26.81 -1.21
N GLN A 362 6.01 27.18 -0.45
CA GLN A 362 5.84 27.68 0.92
C GLN A 362 5.18 29.06 0.85
N GLY A 363 3.85 29.08 0.92
CA GLY A 363 3.08 30.33 1.04
C GLY A 363 3.11 30.84 2.47
N LEU A 364 3.65 32.02 2.68
CA LEU A 364 3.32 32.84 3.85
C LEU A 364 1.79 32.95 3.88
N SER A 365 1.17 32.61 5.03
CA SER A 365 -0.27 32.56 5.28
C SER A 365 -1.10 33.47 4.35
N SER A 366 -1.84 32.88 3.42
CA SER A 366 -2.63 33.55 2.37
C SER A 366 -3.68 34.55 2.90
N LYS A 367 -4.03 34.47 4.18
CA LYS A 367 -5.00 35.37 4.82
C LYS A 367 -4.49 36.81 4.97
N ARG A 368 -3.21 37.07 4.86
CA ARG A 368 -2.61 38.42 5.01
C ARG A 368 -2.12 39.04 3.70
N THR A 369 -1.83 38.24 2.68
CA THR A 369 -1.14 38.70 1.47
C THR A 369 -1.95 38.59 0.18
N GLY A 370 -3.17 38.01 0.21
CA GLY A 370 -3.93 37.72 -1.03
C GLY A 370 -3.25 36.73 -1.99
N ALA A 371 -2.20 36.05 -1.54
CA ALA A 371 -1.53 35.05 -2.33
C ALA A 371 -2.45 33.85 -2.60
N PRO A 372 -2.34 33.19 -3.76
CA PRO A 372 -3.09 31.98 -4.04
C PRO A 372 -2.79 30.91 -2.97
N PRO A 373 -3.79 30.02 -2.66
CA PRO A 373 -3.57 28.95 -1.71
C PRO A 373 -2.38 28.09 -2.14
N ALA A 374 -1.61 27.59 -1.16
CA ALA A 374 -0.53 26.64 -1.43
C ALA A 374 -1.07 25.44 -2.20
N ALA A 375 -0.37 25.04 -3.25
CA ALA A 375 -0.70 23.87 -4.07
C ALA A 375 0.58 23.12 -4.44
N PHE A 376 0.49 21.82 -4.70
CA PHE A 376 1.59 21.09 -5.32
C PHE A 376 1.86 21.67 -6.71
N LYS A 377 3.12 21.65 -7.10
CA LYS A 377 3.51 22.13 -8.40
C LYS A 377 2.95 21.23 -9.51
N ASP A 378 2.54 21.80 -10.60
CA ASP A 378 2.20 21.04 -11.80
C ASP A 378 3.44 20.31 -12.32
N THR A 379 3.38 19.00 -12.40
CA THR A 379 4.46 18.12 -12.85
C THR A 379 4.28 17.63 -14.28
N SER A 380 3.32 18.17 -15.03
CA SER A 380 3.04 17.75 -16.41
C SER A 380 4.18 18.08 -17.39
N ASN A 381 4.98 19.09 -17.09
CA ASN A 381 6.11 19.48 -17.91
C ASN A 381 7.34 19.80 -17.03
N PRO A 382 8.02 18.76 -16.51
CA PRO A 382 9.17 18.96 -15.63
C PRO A 382 10.38 19.50 -16.39
N PRO A 383 11.27 20.30 -15.74
CA PRO A 383 12.49 20.80 -16.32
C PRO A 383 13.41 19.68 -16.86
N GLU A 384 14.16 20.00 -17.91
CA GLU A 384 15.03 19.02 -18.60
C GLU A 384 16.16 18.46 -17.74
N HIS A 385 16.61 19.19 -16.75
CA HIS A 385 17.68 18.78 -15.87
C HIS A 385 17.25 17.79 -14.77
N LEU A 386 15.96 17.47 -14.66
CA LEU A 386 15.49 16.52 -13.65
C LEU A 386 15.63 15.08 -14.15
N ASP A 387 16.39 14.27 -13.42
CA ASP A 387 16.67 12.86 -13.76
C ASP A 387 15.38 12.03 -13.90
N LEU A 388 14.41 12.24 -13.00
CA LEU A 388 13.14 11.50 -13.03
C LEU A 388 12.08 12.10 -13.97
N ARG A 389 12.42 13.03 -14.84
CA ARG A 389 11.47 13.58 -15.82
C ARG A 389 11.00 12.55 -16.85
N ASN A 390 11.85 11.60 -17.17
CA ASN A 390 11.58 10.49 -18.08
C ASN A 390 12.13 9.16 -17.50
N HIS A 391 12.01 8.10 -18.27
CA HIS A 391 12.41 6.77 -17.82
C HIS A 391 13.89 6.43 -18.05
N GLN A 392 14.60 7.21 -18.87
CA GLN A 392 15.98 6.90 -19.28
C GLN A 392 16.93 6.75 -18.09
N PHE A 393 16.84 7.68 -17.14
CA PHE A 393 17.68 7.63 -15.93
C PHE A 393 17.51 6.31 -15.18
N MET A 394 16.27 5.86 -14.98
CA MET A 394 15.99 4.61 -14.26
C MET A 394 16.45 3.38 -15.06
N ASP A 395 16.29 3.39 -16.39
CA ASP A 395 16.77 2.31 -17.26
C ASP A 395 18.29 2.19 -17.15
N ASP A 396 19.01 3.31 -17.29
CA ASP A 396 20.48 3.34 -17.20
C ASP A 396 20.96 2.92 -15.81
N LEU A 397 20.26 3.35 -14.76
CA LEU A 397 20.60 3.06 -13.38
C LEU A 397 20.47 1.55 -13.07
N PHE A 398 19.37 0.92 -13.47
CA PHE A 398 19.20 -0.53 -13.33
C PHE A 398 20.17 -1.32 -14.19
N GLN A 399 20.38 -0.88 -15.44
CA GLN A 399 21.30 -1.55 -16.36
C GLN A 399 22.73 -1.51 -15.80
N SER A 400 23.22 -0.33 -15.39
CA SER A 400 24.55 -0.16 -14.83
C SER A 400 24.77 -1.06 -13.60
N ALA A 401 23.81 -1.09 -12.68
CA ALA A 401 23.90 -1.94 -11.50
C ALA A 401 23.98 -3.43 -11.87
N LEU A 402 23.11 -3.90 -12.78
CA LEU A 402 23.03 -5.33 -13.14
C LEU A 402 24.23 -5.81 -13.97
N GLU A 403 24.83 -4.94 -14.80
CA GLU A 403 26.03 -5.23 -15.60
C GLU A 403 27.31 -5.22 -14.77
N SER A 404 27.31 -4.60 -13.56
CA SER A 404 28.46 -4.58 -12.68
C SER A 404 28.95 -5.99 -12.35
N THR A 405 30.29 -6.15 -12.26
CA THR A 405 30.98 -7.37 -11.81
C THR A 405 31.18 -7.42 -10.30
N ASP A 406 30.95 -6.32 -9.59
CA ASP A 406 31.34 -6.12 -8.19
C ASP A 406 30.26 -6.56 -7.19
N TRP A 407 29.33 -7.40 -7.66
CA TRP A 407 28.39 -8.08 -6.76
C TRP A 407 29.11 -9.11 -5.91
N PRO A 408 28.76 -9.22 -4.59
CA PRO A 408 29.34 -10.21 -3.73
C PRO A 408 29.06 -11.63 -4.25
N LEU A 409 30.07 -12.51 -4.18
CA LEU A 409 29.96 -13.91 -4.61
C LEU A 409 28.97 -14.71 -3.75
N SER A 410 28.74 -14.27 -2.52
CA SER A 410 27.79 -14.88 -1.56
C SER A 410 27.23 -13.78 -0.65
N ASP A 411 26.12 -13.24 -1.01
CA ASP A 411 25.18 -12.63 -0.06
C ASP A 411 23.93 -13.51 0.02
N ASP A 412 24.19 -14.75 0.41
CA ASP A 412 23.25 -15.87 0.38
C ASP A 412 21.90 -15.56 1.00
N ALA A 413 20.92 -16.32 0.52
CA ALA A 413 19.50 -16.28 0.78
C ALA A 413 19.14 -15.64 2.13
N PRO A 414 18.46 -14.54 2.10
CA PRO A 414 18.32 -13.65 3.25
C PRO A 414 17.55 -14.33 4.37
N ILE A 415 18.18 -14.40 5.53
CA ILE A 415 17.46 -14.65 6.78
C ILE A 415 16.85 -13.32 7.17
N ASP A 416 15.53 -13.27 7.29
CA ASP A 416 14.85 -12.07 7.80
C ASP A 416 15.46 -11.66 9.15
N SER A 417 16.16 -10.54 9.15
CA SER A 417 16.83 -10.02 10.36
C SER A 417 15.84 -9.60 11.45
N PHE A 418 14.51 -9.60 11.15
CA PHE A 418 13.47 -9.11 12.06
C PHE A 418 12.28 -10.06 12.26
N PRO A 419 12.49 -11.34 12.66
CA PRO A 419 11.38 -12.25 12.92
C PRO A 419 10.43 -11.74 14.03
N ALA A 420 10.93 -10.90 14.95
CA ALA A 420 10.11 -10.28 15.99
C ALA A 420 9.10 -9.26 15.44
N LEU A 421 9.39 -8.54 14.35
CA LEU A 421 8.47 -7.58 13.74
C LEU A 421 7.28 -8.27 13.06
N ASN A 422 7.52 -9.39 12.40
CA ASN A 422 6.44 -10.18 11.78
C ASN A 422 5.53 -10.80 12.85
N LYS A 423 6.08 -11.19 14.00
CA LYS A 423 5.32 -11.72 15.13
C LYS A 423 4.50 -10.63 15.81
N GLN A 424 5.07 -9.46 16.02
CA GLN A 424 4.40 -8.31 16.64
C GLN A 424 3.27 -7.74 15.78
N ALA A 425 3.44 -7.70 14.45
CA ALA A 425 2.38 -7.30 13.52
C ALA A 425 1.21 -8.29 13.54
N SER A 426 1.51 -9.60 13.57
CA SER A 426 0.51 -10.67 13.68
C SER A 426 -0.24 -10.62 15.01
N GLU A 427 0.47 -10.44 16.14
CA GLU A 427 -0.12 -10.34 17.48
C GLU A 427 -0.96 -9.06 17.65
N THR A 428 -0.53 -7.96 17.03
CA THR A 428 -1.28 -6.70 17.06
C THR A 428 -2.57 -6.83 16.23
N ALA A 429 -2.53 -7.42 15.05
CA ALA A 429 -3.71 -7.69 14.25
C ALA A 429 -4.72 -8.60 15.00
N HIS A 430 -4.23 -9.64 15.68
CA HIS A 430 -5.05 -10.49 16.53
C HIS A 430 -5.65 -9.76 17.73
N ARG A 431 -4.89 -8.88 18.41
CA ARG A 431 -5.41 -8.04 19.50
C ARG A 431 -6.50 -7.08 19.04
N TRP A 432 -6.32 -6.45 17.88
CA TRP A 432 -7.34 -5.55 17.32
C TRP A 432 -8.63 -6.30 16.98
N ALA A 433 -8.53 -7.47 16.35
CA ALA A 433 -9.68 -8.32 16.05
C ALA A 433 -10.40 -8.79 17.34
N HIS A 434 -9.63 -9.18 18.37
CA HIS A 434 -10.17 -9.61 19.66
C HIS A 434 -10.82 -8.44 20.42
N ASN A 435 -10.20 -7.26 20.46
CA ASN A 435 -10.77 -6.09 21.13
C ASN A 435 -11.99 -5.52 20.40
N ALA A 436 -12.03 -5.58 19.06
CA ALA A 436 -13.22 -5.24 18.31
C ALA A 436 -14.38 -6.19 18.61
N SER A 437 -14.11 -7.48 18.79
CA SER A 437 -15.12 -8.49 19.17
C SER A 437 -15.62 -8.32 20.61
N LEU A 438 -14.76 -7.94 21.56
CA LEU A 438 -15.14 -7.65 22.94
C LEU A 438 -16.00 -6.38 23.06
N ARG A 439 -15.66 -5.31 22.33
CA ARG A 439 -16.48 -4.09 22.32
C ARG A 439 -17.86 -4.28 21.68
N THR A 440 -18.01 -5.23 20.77
CA THR A 440 -19.32 -5.61 20.22
C THR A 440 -20.11 -6.51 21.18
N SER A 441 -19.46 -7.33 22.02
CA SER A 441 -20.12 -8.16 23.02
C SER A 441 -20.58 -7.34 24.24
N GLU A 442 -19.77 -6.38 24.70
CA GLU A 442 -20.18 -5.47 25.80
C GLU A 442 -21.35 -4.55 25.42
N LYS A 443 -21.43 -4.10 24.15
CA LYS A 443 -22.60 -3.34 23.67
C LYS A 443 -23.86 -4.21 23.57
N ARG A 444 -23.75 -5.52 23.38
CA ARG A 444 -24.89 -6.45 23.39
C ARG A 444 -25.35 -6.83 24.80
N SER A 445 -24.47 -6.88 25.78
CA SER A 445 -24.84 -7.16 27.16
C SER A 445 -25.45 -5.97 27.90
N SER A 446 -25.05 -4.72 27.51
CA SER A 446 -25.67 -3.53 28.13
C SER A 446 -27.05 -3.15 27.57
N SER A 447 -27.45 -3.70 26.42
CA SER A 447 -28.81 -3.51 25.86
C SER A 447 -29.81 -4.55 26.30
N ALA A 448 -29.38 -5.64 27.00
CA ALA A 448 -30.23 -6.72 27.45
C ALA A 448 -30.71 -6.61 28.93
N MET A 449 -30.29 -5.54 29.65
CA MET A 449 -30.69 -5.32 31.05
C MET A 449 -31.52 -4.04 31.24
N ALA A 450 -32.39 -3.69 30.31
CA ALA A 450 -33.35 -2.58 30.49
C ALA A 450 -34.75 -2.98 30.03
N SER A 451 -35.40 -3.82 30.83
CA SER A 451 -36.86 -3.94 30.78
C SER A 451 -37.38 -4.45 32.10
N GLU A 452 -37.78 -3.54 32.97
CA GLU A 452 -38.95 -3.69 33.84
C GLU A 452 -39.52 -2.29 34.21
N PRO A 453 -40.85 -2.14 34.28
CA PRO A 453 -41.51 -0.87 34.40
C PRO A 453 -41.85 -0.52 35.87
N GLY A 454 -41.41 0.65 36.31
CA GLY A 454 -41.75 1.22 37.61
C GLY A 454 -42.06 2.70 37.54
N ASN A 455 -43.33 2.99 37.60
CA ASN A 455 -43.95 4.28 37.67
C ASN A 455 -43.49 5.12 38.89
N ARG A 456 -43.12 6.42 38.71
CA ARG A 456 -43.41 7.55 39.63
C ARG A 456 -42.80 8.87 39.17
N ASP A 457 -43.67 9.86 39.20
CA ASP A 457 -43.45 11.27 38.92
C ASP A 457 -42.43 11.98 39.84
N GLY A 458 -41.69 12.95 39.25
CA GLY A 458 -40.92 13.96 40.00
C GLY A 458 -39.91 14.73 39.12
N PRO A 459 -39.76 16.04 39.21
CA PRO A 459 -39.09 16.86 38.23
C PRO A 459 -37.56 16.83 38.38
N LEU A 460 -36.87 16.64 37.24
CA LEU A 460 -35.41 16.47 37.14
C LEU A 460 -34.67 17.84 37.11
N LYS A 461 -33.85 18.03 38.13
CA LYS A 461 -32.77 19.04 38.10
C LYS A 461 -31.60 18.59 37.23
N LYS A 462 -31.26 19.39 36.22
CA LYS A 462 -30.07 19.21 35.39
C LYS A 462 -28.79 19.41 36.24
N LYS A 463 -27.95 18.38 36.30
CA LYS A 463 -26.54 18.48 36.70
C LYS A 463 -25.65 18.16 35.50
N SER A 464 -24.85 19.14 35.07
CA SER A 464 -23.78 18.99 34.11
C SER A 464 -22.64 18.19 34.74
N LYS A 465 -22.22 17.10 34.09
CA LYS A 465 -20.98 16.41 34.44
C LYS A 465 -19.92 16.79 33.41
N THR A 466 -18.97 17.57 33.86
CA THR A 466 -17.66 17.78 33.22
C THR A 466 -16.82 16.52 33.38
N TYR A 467 -16.37 15.94 32.28
CA TYR A 467 -15.37 14.89 32.29
C TYR A 467 -13.98 15.56 32.39
N GLY A 468 -13.35 15.40 33.54
CA GLY A 468 -11.94 15.79 33.73
C GLY A 468 -11.03 14.71 33.12
N MET A 469 -10.17 15.13 32.20
CA MET A 469 -9.00 14.35 31.78
C MET A 469 -7.99 14.35 32.90
N ALA A 470 -7.50 13.18 33.29
CA ALA A 470 -6.36 13.03 34.18
C ALA A 470 -5.06 13.30 33.40
N PRO A 471 -4.12 14.09 33.96
CA PRO A 471 -2.84 14.33 33.30
C PRO A 471 -1.88 13.18 33.52
N SER A 472 -1.22 12.75 32.44
CA SER A 472 -0.08 11.83 32.49
C SER A 472 1.13 12.54 33.09
N THR A 473 1.57 12.09 34.23
CA THR A 473 2.78 12.55 34.91
C THR A 473 4.03 11.99 34.23
N HIS A 474 4.71 12.82 33.46
CA HIS A 474 6.12 12.64 33.16
C HIS A 474 6.94 13.48 34.17
N THR A 475 7.52 12.80 35.12
CA THR A 475 8.49 13.38 36.07
C THR A 475 9.82 13.63 35.36
N MET A 476 10.10 14.87 35.04
CA MET A 476 11.48 15.33 34.79
C MET A 476 12.16 15.65 36.11
N ASN A 477 13.16 14.87 36.43
CA ASN A 477 14.08 15.14 37.55
C ASN A 477 15.06 16.25 37.16
N THR A 478 14.80 17.49 37.57
CA THR A 478 15.77 18.56 37.56
C THR A 478 16.44 18.63 38.93
N ARG A 479 17.70 18.22 39.01
CA ARG A 479 18.58 18.47 40.13
C ARG A 479 18.99 19.96 40.13
N ARG A 480 18.49 20.69 41.11
CA ARG A 480 19.03 22.01 41.53
C ARG A 480 20.31 21.79 42.29
N GLY A 481 21.41 22.33 41.80
CA GLY A 481 22.63 22.58 42.56
C GLY A 481 22.76 24.08 42.83
N ARG A 482 22.78 24.43 44.11
CA ARG A 482 23.05 25.79 44.65
C ARG A 482 24.56 25.98 44.75
N GLY A 483 25.01 27.21 44.51
CA GLY A 483 26.11 27.73 45.30
C GLY A 483 27.21 28.44 44.54
N GLY A 484 27.26 29.76 44.72
CA GLY A 484 28.42 30.53 45.18
C GLY A 484 29.36 31.06 44.10
N GLY A 485 29.35 32.29 43.72
CA GLY A 485 30.05 33.41 44.29
C GLY A 485 31.48 33.65 43.78
N GLY A 486 31.73 34.87 43.24
CA GLY A 486 33.07 35.49 43.10
C GLY A 486 33.58 35.52 41.63
N GLY A 487 33.65 36.60 40.90
CA GLY A 487 34.37 37.83 41.08
C GLY A 487 35.70 37.81 40.31
N GLY A 488 35.92 38.80 39.42
CA GLY A 488 37.24 39.14 38.91
C GLY A 488 37.43 39.03 37.41
N ASP A 489 37.21 39.98 36.69
CA ASP A 489 37.92 41.13 36.08
C ASP A 489 39.14 40.78 35.17
N SER A 490 39.17 41.51 34.08
CA SER A 490 40.30 42.01 33.27
C SER A 490 40.88 41.13 32.17
N SER A 491 40.64 41.58 30.98
CA SER A 491 41.51 42.35 30.06
C SER A 491 42.33 41.57 29.05
N MET A 492 42.10 42.03 27.81
CA MET A 492 43.05 42.41 26.74
C MET A 492 43.95 41.37 26.05
N GLY A 493 43.88 41.56 24.74
CA GLY A 493 45.01 41.47 23.81
C GLY A 493 44.94 40.29 22.88
N GLY A 494 44.68 40.42 21.64
CA GLY A 494 45.52 41.06 20.67
C GLY A 494 45.94 40.06 19.64
N SER A 495 45.41 40.20 18.43
CA SER A 495 46.18 40.36 17.20
C SER A 495 46.97 39.18 16.60
N SER A 496 46.61 38.91 15.36
CA SER A 496 47.40 38.84 14.11
C SER A 496 47.75 37.48 13.55
N ASN A 497 47.17 37.29 12.36
CA ASN A 497 47.83 37.07 11.04
C ASN A 497 48.82 35.93 10.87
N SER A 498 48.56 35.07 9.91
CA SER A 498 49.12 34.92 8.54
C SER A 498 49.07 33.47 8.11
N ARG A 499 48.39 33.17 7.03
CA ARG A 499 48.84 32.94 5.64
C ARG A 499 49.95 31.90 5.41
N THR A 500 49.55 31.04 4.41
CA THR A 500 50.37 30.29 3.44
C THR A 500 50.90 28.93 3.94
N THR A 501 50.63 27.89 3.29
CA THR A 501 50.62 27.42 1.88
C THR A 501 49.60 26.33 1.68
#